data_be241ed2f9b0517228d86b997f1c2e84
#
_entry.id   be241ed2f9b0517228d86b997f1c2e84
#
_cell.length_a   1.000
_cell.length_b   1.000
_cell.length_c   1.000
_cell.angle_alpha   90.00
_cell.angle_beta   90.00
_cell.angle_gamma   90.00
#
_symmetry.space_group_name_H-M   'P 1'
#
loop_
_entity.id
_entity.type
_entity.pdbx_description
1 polymer ?
#
loop_
_entity_poly.entity_id
_entity_poly.type
_entity_poly.pdbx_seq_one_letter_code
_entity_poly.pdbx_strand_id
1 'polypeptide(L)'
;HMHAGDGNVHTNIPVNSDDYEMLQTAHEAVARIMVLARSLDGVISGEHGIGITKLEFLTDEELAPFADYKKRIDPHGRFNRGKLIREKNGLVPAESPREALMFADLTNAYTPSFGLMGYESIIMQQSDIGAIAESVKDCLRCGKCKPVCNTHIPGANLLYSPRNKILATSLLVEAFLYEEQTRRGISSHHWQEFEDVAEHCTLCHKCFTPCPVKIDFGDVSMNMRNLLRKMDKKSFNPGSKLAMALLNTTEPQTIKLLRSGVVGVGYKAQRLAVDVLKTVAKPQMQRPPATVGKASIKEQVIHFVNKKLPGGLPTKTARALLDIEDKDYIPIIRNPQTTTSETESVFYFPGCGSERLFSQVGLATQAMLWHAGVQTVMPPGYMCCGYPQRGSGQYEQADKMITDNRVQFHRLSTTLNYLDIKTVVVSCGTCYDQLAGYQFDQIFPGCRIVDIHEYLLEKGITLPAGQGGYLYHEPCHNPMKQGDSMQTVRALVGDKVLKSERCCGESGTLGVTRPDISTQIRYRKEQEIRKGEAQLRDSGAVGATDNIKILTSCPSCLQGVSRYANDLQTGLLEADYIVIEMCNQILGKNWLPEFVQRANNGGIEKVLL
;
A
#
# COMPACT_ATOMS: atom_id res chain seq x y z
N HIS A 1 -38.90 -13.19 -16.35
CA HIS A 1 -39.47 -14.36 -15.70
C HIS A 1 -40.98 -14.20 -15.54
N MET A 2 -41.70 -15.30 -15.49
CA MET A 2 -43.15 -15.26 -15.29
C MET A 2 -43.65 -16.54 -14.61
N HIS A 3 -44.74 -16.38 -13.87
CA HIS A 3 -45.51 -17.50 -13.34
C HIS A 3 -46.70 -17.72 -14.28
N ALA A 4 -46.56 -18.67 -15.15
CA ALA A 4 -47.53 -18.87 -16.25
C ALA A 4 -48.94 -19.25 -15.76
N GLY A 5 -49.06 -19.81 -14.55
CA GLY A 5 -50.33 -20.28 -13.97
C GLY A 5 -51.23 -19.14 -13.49
N ASP A 6 -50.64 -18.00 -13.06
CA ASP A 6 -51.37 -16.88 -12.48
C ASP A 6 -51.15 -15.56 -13.26
N GLY A 7 -50.37 -15.60 -14.37
CA GLY A 7 -50.12 -14.45 -15.20
C GLY A 7 -49.15 -13.41 -14.61
N ASN A 8 -48.45 -13.77 -13.50
CA ASN A 8 -47.51 -12.86 -12.88
C ASN A 8 -46.21 -12.76 -13.71
N VAL A 9 -45.80 -11.54 -14.09
CA VAL A 9 -44.64 -11.26 -14.93
C VAL A 9 -43.62 -10.44 -14.16
N HIS A 10 -42.39 -10.97 -14.04
CA HIS A 10 -41.24 -10.23 -13.51
C HIS A 10 -40.40 -9.69 -14.65
N THR A 11 -40.23 -8.38 -14.69
CA THR A 11 -39.38 -7.70 -15.65
C THR A 11 -38.11 -7.23 -14.95
N ASN A 12 -36.96 -7.72 -15.37
CA ASN A 12 -35.67 -7.28 -14.89
C ASN A 12 -35.03 -6.37 -15.95
N ILE A 13 -34.78 -5.13 -15.61
CA ILE A 13 -34.11 -4.15 -16.48
C ILE A 13 -32.71 -3.93 -15.94
N PRO A 14 -31.67 -4.55 -16.55
CA PRO A 14 -30.29 -4.32 -16.12
C PRO A 14 -29.87 -2.90 -16.48
N VAL A 15 -29.34 -2.17 -15.49
CA VAL A 15 -28.85 -0.81 -15.64
C VAL A 15 -27.49 -0.66 -14.97
N ASN A 16 -26.67 0.24 -15.49
CA ASN A 16 -25.45 0.65 -14.82
C ASN A 16 -25.83 1.76 -13.81
N SER A 17 -25.66 1.49 -12.52
CA SER A 17 -26.06 2.41 -11.44
C SER A 17 -25.25 3.71 -11.39
N ASP A 18 -24.12 3.78 -12.08
CA ASP A 18 -23.31 4.97 -12.22
C ASP A 18 -23.56 5.74 -13.54
N ASP A 19 -24.55 5.33 -14.34
CA ASP A 19 -24.99 6.00 -15.56
C ASP A 19 -26.37 6.64 -15.35
N TYR A 20 -26.36 7.95 -15.15
CA TYR A 20 -27.58 8.69 -14.86
C TYR A 20 -28.62 8.65 -16.00
N GLU A 21 -28.18 8.76 -17.26
CA GLU A 21 -29.10 8.74 -18.43
C GLU A 21 -29.75 7.36 -18.59
N MET A 22 -28.96 6.30 -18.39
CA MET A 22 -29.48 4.92 -18.41
C MET A 22 -30.51 4.70 -17.29
N LEU A 23 -30.27 5.23 -16.08
CA LEU A 23 -31.22 5.15 -14.98
C LEU A 23 -32.53 5.89 -15.29
N GLN A 24 -32.47 7.08 -15.89
CA GLN A 24 -33.66 7.83 -16.29
C GLN A 24 -34.45 7.06 -17.37
N THR A 25 -33.76 6.53 -18.37
CA THR A 25 -34.38 5.68 -19.41
C THR A 25 -35.06 4.44 -18.82
N ALA A 26 -34.44 3.81 -17.83
CA ALA A 26 -35.02 2.67 -17.12
C ALA A 26 -36.28 3.08 -16.32
N HIS A 27 -36.24 4.24 -15.67
CA HIS A 27 -37.41 4.79 -14.97
C HIS A 27 -38.60 5.01 -15.92
N GLU A 28 -38.36 5.62 -17.07
CA GLU A 28 -39.38 5.82 -18.09
C GLU A 28 -39.94 4.48 -18.62
N ALA A 29 -39.07 3.50 -18.83
CA ALA A 29 -39.48 2.16 -19.24
C ALA A 29 -40.38 1.48 -18.19
N VAL A 30 -40.03 1.59 -16.88
CA VAL A 30 -40.87 1.09 -15.79
C VAL A 30 -42.21 1.78 -15.76
N ALA A 31 -42.26 3.12 -15.90
CA ALA A 31 -43.52 3.88 -15.92
C ALA A 31 -44.44 3.39 -17.06
N ARG A 32 -43.88 3.19 -18.25
CA ARG A 32 -44.60 2.63 -19.40
C ARG A 32 -45.13 1.23 -19.15
N ILE A 33 -44.36 0.35 -18.51
CA ILE A 33 -44.77 -1.00 -18.12
C ILE A 33 -45.97 -0.93 -17.15
N MET A 34 -45.92 -0.05 -16.14
CA MET A 34 -47.00 0.10 -15.17
C MET A 34 -48.28 0.62 -15.80
N VAL A 35 -48.19 1.58 -16.73
CA VAL A 35 -49.33 2.07 -17.51
C VAL A 35 -49.92 0.96 -18.38
N LEU A 36 -49.07 0.17 -19.04
CA LEU A 36 -49.50 -0.98 -19.88
C LEU A 36 -50.20 -2.03 -19.03
N ALA A 37 -49.65 -2.41 -17.87
CA ALA A 37 -50.26 -3.40 -16.98
C ALA A 37 -51.70 -2.95 -16.58
N ARG A 38 -51.88 -1.70 -16.24
CA ARG A 38 -53.19 -1.14 -15.90
C ARG A 38 -54.16 -1.09 -17.10
N SER A 39 -53.66 -0.75 -18.28
CA SER A 39 -54.52 -0.73 -19.48
C SER A 39 -55.04 -2.15 -19.90
N LEU A 40 -54.43 -3.17 -19.38
CA LEU A 40 -54.80 -4.59 -19.57
C LEU A 40 -55.58 -5.16 -18.38
N ASP A 41 -56.13 -4.29 -17.49
CA ASP A 41 -56.80 -4.66 -16.25
C ASP A 41 -55.94 -5.45 -15.29
N GLY A 42 -54.59 -5.37 -15.43
CA GLY A 42 -53.62 -6.00 -14.54
C GLY A 42 -53.28 -5.15 -13.32
N VAL A 43 -52.74 -5.82 -12.30
CA VAL A 43 -52.23 -5.17 -11.11
C VAL A 43 -50.73 -4.86 -11.26
N ILE A 44 -50.27 -3.72 -10.72
CA ILE A 44 -48.86 -3.31 -10.81
C ILE A 44 -47.91 -4.11 -9.89
N SER A 45 -48.46 -4.99 -9.04
CA SER A 45 -47.67 -5.86 -8.19
C SER A 45 -48.47 -7.15 -7.89
N GLY A 46 -48.02 -8.27 -8.45
CA GLY A 46 -48.66 -9.56 -8.26
C GLY A 46 -48.35 -10.20 -6.92
N GLU A 47 -47.10 -10.22 -6.48
CA GLU A 47 -46.66 -10.94 -5.28
C GLU A 47 -45.76 -10.15 -4.32
N HIS A 48 -44.93 -9.22 -4.80
CA HIS A 48 -43.97 -8.50 -3.97
C HIS A 48 -44.55 -7.34 -3.17
N GLY A 49 -45.80 -7.00 -3.34
CA GLY A 49 -46.46 -5.86 -2.71
C GLY A 49 -46.05 -4.53 -3.37
N ILE A 50 -46.64 -3.46 -2.92
CA ILE A 50 -46.42 -2.10 -3.47
C ILE A 50 -45.10 -1.53 -2.93
N GLY A 51 -44.88 -1.69 -1.62
CA GLY A 51 -43.71 -1.09 -0.97
C GLY A 51 -43.66 0.41 -1.17
N ILE A 52 -42.46 0.94 -1.23
CA ILE A 52 -42.19 2.36 -1.47
C ILE A 52 -41.89 2.64 -2.95
N THR A 53 -41.45 1.64 -3.71
CA THR A 53 -41.02 1.81 -5.11
C THR A 53 -42.15 1.91 -6.12
N LYS A 54 -43.34 1.39 -5.77
CA LYS A 54 -44.52 1.38 -6.66
C LYS A 54 -45.61 2.35 -6.18
N LEU A 55 -45.38 3.05 -5.07
CA LEU A 55 -46.36 3.95 -4.49
C LEU A 55 -46.76 5.08 -5.44
N GLU A 56 -45.84 5.58 -6.25
CA GLU A 56 -46.06 6.65 -7.23
C GLU A 56 -47.07 6.25 -8.33
N PHE A 57 -47.22 4.96 -8.60
CA PHE A 57 -48.14 4.44 -9.63
C PHE A 57 -49.54 4.13 -9.10
N LEU A 58 -49.83 4.36 -7.84
CA LEU A 58 -51.17 4.24 -7.23
C LEU A 58 -51.85 5.60 -7.16
N THR A 59 -53.18 5.59 -7.23
CA THR A 59 -53.98 6.81 -7.00
C THR A 59 -54.29 6.97 -5.51
N ASP A 60 -54.73 8.17 -5.13
CA ASP A 60 -55.12 8.44 -3.74
C ASP A 60 -56.39 7.64 -3.34
N GLU A 61 -57.29 7.37 -4.29
CA GLU A 61 -58.47 6.55 -4.11
C GLU A 61 -58.09 5.07 -3.82
N GLU A 62 -57.06 4.55 -4.47
CA GLU A 62 -56.56 3.21 -4.25
C GLU A 62 -55.84 3.06 -2.89
N LEU A 63 -55.22 4.11 -2.41
CA LEU A 63 -54.54 4.14 -1.12
C LEU A 63 -55.48 4.42 0.07
N ALA A 64 -56.62 5.08 -0.16
CA ALA A 64 -57.55 5.49 0.92
C ALA A 64 -57.99 4.34 1.84
N PRO A 65 -58.38 3.16 1.37
CA PRO A 65 -58.78 2.04 2.26
C PRO A 65 -57.65 1.58 3.20
N PHE A 66 -56.40 1.59 2.71
CA PHE A 66 -55.24 1.24 3.53
C PHE A 66 -54.94 2.36 4.54
N ALA A 67 -54.97 3.60 4.12
CA ALA A 67 -54.74 4.76 4.96
C ALA A 67 -55.75 4.82 6.11
N ASP A 68 -57.04 4.61 5.84
CA ASP A 68 -58.09 4.53 6.84
C ASP A 68 -57.94 3.36 7.81
N TYR A 69 -57.56 2.19 7.30
CA TYR A 69 -57.24 1.03 8.12
C TYR A 69 -56.08 1.31 9.07
N LYS A 70 -54.96 1.87 8.51
CA LYS A 70 -53.77 2.20 9.29
C LYS A 70 -54.05 3.22 10.38
N LYS A 71 -54.81 4.30 10.05
CA LYS A 71 -55.22 5.32 11.01
C LYS A 71 -56.00 4.74 12.19
N ARG A 72 -56.84 3.75 11.94
CA ARG A 72 -57.64 3.07 12.98
C ARG A 72 -56.81 2.15 13.86
N ILE A 73 -55.85 1.41 13.25
CA ILE A 73 -55.05 0.37 13.98
C ILE A 73 -53.81 0.98 14.62
N ASP A 74 -53.19 1.95 13.97
CA ASP A 74 -51.95 2.59 14.39
C ASP A 74 -52.09 4.12 14.39
N PRO A 75 -52.95 4.67 15.27
CA PRO A 75 -53.24 6.11 15.29
C PRO A 75 -52.01 6.98 15.62
N HIS A 76 -51.00 6.38 16.23
CA HIS A 76 -49.75 7.06 16.57
C HIS A 76 -48.63 6.86 15.53
N GLY A 77 -48.87 6.13 14.42
CA GLY A 77 -47.91 5.87 13.38
C GLY A 77 -46.66 5.15 13.85
N ARG A 78 -46.77 4.19 14.79
CA ARG A 78 -45.61 3.47 15.38
C ARG A 78 -45.07 2.38 14.49
N PHE A 79 -45.87 1.79 13.61
CA PHE A 79 -45.49 0.67 12.75
C PHE A 79 -45.26 1.14 11.33
N ASN A 80 -44.11 0.80 10.73
CA ASN A 80 -43.74 1.14 9.35
C ASN A 80 -44.10 2.59 9.00
N ARG A 81 -43.60 3.51 9.79
CA ARG A 81 -43.92 4.93 9.74
C ARG A 81 -43.59 5.49 8.35
N GLY A 82 -44.49 6.23 7.72
CA GLY A 82 -44.33 6.84 6.40
C GLY A 82 -44.39 5.89 5.19
N LYS A 83 -44.54 4.57 5.39
CA LYS A 83 -44.66 3.62 4.28
C LYS A 83 -46.11 3.47 3.82
N LEU A 84 -46.34 3.50 2.50
CA LEU A 84 -47.65 3.44 1.83
C LEU A 84 -48.59 4.61 2.17
N ILE A 85 -48.05 5.74 2.62
CA ILE A 85 -48.79 6.93 2.96
C ILE A 85 -48.13 8.11 2.26
N ARG A 86 -48.92 8.87 1.48
CA ARG A 86 -48.46 10.16 0.92
C ARG A 86 -48.64 11.26 1.94
N GLU A 87 -47.73 12.22 1.94
CA GLU A 87 -47.71 13.37 2.85
C GLU A 87 -49.03 14.17 2.93
N LYS A 88 -49.77 14.22 1.81
CA LYS A 88 -51.05 14.92 1.73
C LYS A 88 -52.19 14.27 2.53
N ASN A 89 -52.06 13.03 2.93
CA ASN A 89 -53.08 12.28 3.65
C ASN A 89 -52.92 12.32 5.18
N GLY A 90 -52.10 13.21 5.68
CA GLY A 90 -52.05 13.72 7.04
C GLY A 90 -52.44 12.78 8.18
N LEU A 91 -51.78 11.62 8.30
CA LEU A 91 -52.10 10.65 9.39
C LEU A 91 -51.42 10.98 10.71
N VAL A 92 -50.49 11.94 10.74
CA VAL A 92 -49.88 12.42 11.97
C VAL A 92 -49.62 13.92 11.81
N PRO A 93 -50.29 14.80 12.58
CA PRO A 93 -49.86 16.18 12.72
C PRO A 93 -48.43 16.15 13.28
N ALA A 94 -47.47 16.76 12.61
CA ALA A 94 -46.14 16.93 13.16
C ALA A 94 -46.25 17.73 14.46
N GLU A 95 -45.88 17.12 15.58
CA GLU A 95 -45.90 17.79 16.89
C GLU A 95 -44.84 18.91 16.96
N SER A 96 -43.92 18.95 15.99
CA SER A 96 -42.93 20.01 15.86
C SER A 96 -42.48 20.21 14.40
N PRO A 97 -42.03 21.44 14.01
CA PRO A 97 -41.43 21.68 12.70
C PRO A 97 -40.25 20.75 12.36
N ARG A 98 -39.55 20.26 13.39
CA ARG A 98 -38.43 19.33 13.26
C ARG A 98 -38.90 17.92 12.89
N GLU A 99 -40.03 17.49 13.42
CA GLU A 99 -40.64 16.20 13.07
C GLU A 99 -41.22 16.22 11.66
N ALA A 100 -41.83 17.33 11.24
CA ALA A 100 -42.31 17.52 9.88
C ALA A 100 -41.17 17.46 8.85
N LEU A 101 -40.03 18.08 9.14
CA LEU A 101 -38.82 18.04 8.32
C LEU A 101 -38.21 16.62 8.30
N MET A 102 -38.16 15.94 9.44
CA MET A 102 -37.69 14.54 9.49
C MET A 102 -38.62 13.58 8.73
N PHE A 103 -39.92 13.87 8.66
CA PHE A 103 -40.88 13.06 7.90
C PHE A 103 -40.74 13.23 6.39
N ALA A 104 -40.65 14.46 5.94
CA ALA A 104 -40.44 14.79 4.53
C ALA A 104 -39.11 14.21 4.04
N ASP A 105 -38.05 14.35 4.83
CA ASP A 105 -36.73 13.79 4.52
C ASP A 105 -36.70 12.25 4.58
N LEU A 106 -37.44 11.62 5.51
CA LEU A 106 -37.53 10.16 5.58
C LEU A 106 -38.33 9.59 4.39
N THR A 107 -39.40 10.22 3.94
CA THR A 107 -40.14 9.76 2.77
C THR A 107 -39.29 9.82 1.52
N ASN A 108 -38.55 10.91 1.33
CA ASN A 108 -37.63 11.09 0.21
C ASN A 108 -36.39 10.18 0.34
N ALA A 109 -35.89 9.94 1.54
CA ALA A 109 -34.69 9.15 1.80
C ALA A 109 -34.93 7.63 1.76
N TYR A 110 -36.13 7.17 2.13
CA TYR A 110 -36.47 5.74 2.17
C TYR A 110 -37.30 5.27 0.98
N THR A 111 -37.61 6.17 0.04
CA THR A 111 -38.16 5.77 -1.23
C THR A 111 -36.97 5.56 -2.17
N PRO A 112 -36.56 4.35 -2.50
CA PRO A 112 -35.65 4.14 -3.61
C PRO A 112 -36.43 4.44 -4.88
N SER A 113 -36.74 5.70 -5.10
CA SER A 113 -37.21 6.19 -6.40
C SER A 113 -36.01 6.20 -7.34
N PHE A 114 -36.24 6.05 -8.62
CA PHE A 114 -35.19 6.24 -9.64
C PHE A 114 -34.53 7.63 -9.53
N GLY A 115 -35.21 8.63 -8.95
CA GLY A 115 -34.62 9.93 -8.65
C GLY A 115 -33.48 9.87 -7.62
N LEU A 116 -33.61 9.07 -6.55
CA LEU A 116 -32.54 8.87 -5.59
C LEU A 116 -31.37 8.07 -6.21
N MET A 117 -31.67 7.05 -7.01
CA MET A 117 -30.65 6.33 -7.77
C MET A 117 -29.92 7.27 -8.74
N GLY A 118 -30.59 8.26 -9.30
CA GLY A 118 -29.98 9.30 -10.12
C GLY A 118 -28.98 10.17 -9.37
N TYR A 119 -29.24 10.52 -8.11
CA TYR A 119 -28.26 11.21 -7.26
C TYR A 119 -27.05 10.32 -6.93
N GLU A 120 -27.27 9.04 -6.67
CA GLU A 120 -26.19 8.08 -6.50
C GLU A 120 -25.29 8.03 -7.72
N SER A 121 -25.86 7.97 -8.93
CA SER A 121 -25.08 7.92 -10.15
C SER A 121 -24.23 9.17 -10.35
N ILE A 122 -24.73 10.35 -10.00
CA ILE A 122 -23.95 11.60 -10.07
C ILE A 122 -22.78 11.56 -9.07
N ILE A 123 -23.02 11.11 -7.83
CA ILE A 123 -21.98 10.95 -6.83
C ILE A 123 -20.94 9.94 -7.33
N MET A 124 -21.38 8.81 -7.88
CA MET A 124 -20.50 7.77 -8.39
C MET A 124 -19.63 8.25 -9.56
N GLN A 125 -20.18 9.06 -10.47
CA GLN A 125 -19.42 9.59 -11.61
C GLN A 125 -18.43 10.69 -11.25
N GLN A 126 -18.69 11.48 -10.21
CA GLN A 126 -17.96 12.72 -9.94
C GLN A 126 -17.18 12.75 -8.63
N SER A 127 -17.11 11.65 -7.89
CA SER A 127 -16.46 11.63 -6.59
C SER A 127 -15.33 10.60 -6.45
N ASP A 128 -14.43 10.85 -5.49
CA ASP A 128 -13.41 9.86 -5.10
C ASP A 128 -14.04 8.55 -4.58
N ILE A 129 -15.24 8.61 -4.00
CA ILE A 129 -16.01 7.44 -3.55
C ILE A 129 -16.38 6.59 -4.77
N GLY A 130 -16.89 7.23 -5.82
CA GLY A 130 -17.22 6.57 -7.08
C GLY A 130 -16.00 5.95 -7.75
N ALA A 131 -14.88 6.64 -7.79
CA ALA A 131 -13.63 6.09 -8.33
C ALA A 131 -13.15 4.83 -7.57
N ILE A 132 -13.32 4.81 -6.24
CA ILE A 132 -13.04 3.63 -5.43
C ILE A 132 -14.02 2.49 -5.74
N ALA A 133 -15.31 2.77 -5.85
CA ALA A 133 -16.34 1.79 -6.19
C ALA A 133 -16.09 1.18 -7.56
N GLU A 134 -15.79 2.01 -8.57
CA GLU A 134 -15.43 1.58 -9.93
C GLU A 134 -14.26 0.61 -9.94
N SER A 135 -13.24 0.86 -9.13
CA SER A 135 -12.04 0.03 -9.05
C SER A 135 -12.28 -1.38 -8.49
N VAL A 136 -13.42 -1.63 -7.86
CA VAL A 136 -13.75 -2.91 -7.19
C VAL A 136 -15.00 -3.61 -7.72
N LYS A 137 -15.81 -2.94 -8.56
CA LYS A 137 -17.13 -3.42 -8.99
C LYS A 137 -17.11 -4.79 -9.67
N ASP A 138 -16.10 -5.08 -10.48
CA ASP A 138 -16.00 -6.29 -11.29
C ASP A 138 -15.54 -7.54 -10.50
N CYS A 139 -15.41 -7.45 -9.18
CA CYS A 139 -14.91 -8.54 -8.35
C CYS A 139 -15.84 -9.78 -8.41
N LEU A 140 -15.36 -10.86 -9.00
CA LEU A 140 -16.07 -12.15 -9.11
C LEU A 140 -16.17 -12.91 -7.78
N ARG A 141 -15.62 -12.41 -6.69
CA ARG A 141 -15.57 -13.06 -5.37
C ARG A 141 -14.95 -14.47 -5.37
N CYS A 142 -14.18 -14.82 -6.39
CA CYS A 142 -13.60 -16.16 -6.59
C CYS A 142 -12.55 -16.57 -5.55
N GLY A 143 -11.92 -15.60 -4.88
CA GLY A 143 -10.95 -15.84 -3.80
C GLY A 143 -9.54 -16.22 -4.25
N LYS A 144 -9.19 -16.23 -5.54
CA LYS A 144 -7.83 -16.54 -6.04
C LYS A 144 -6.73 -15.63 -5.46
N CYS A 145 -7.09 -14.43 -5.03
CA CYS A 145 -6.19 -13.49 -4.37
C CYS A 145 -5.85 -13.81 -2.91
N LYS A 146 -6.56 -14.76 -2.25
CA LYS A 146 -6.35 -15.08 -0.83
C LYS A 146 -4.97 -15.68 -0.52
N PRO A 147 -4.48 -16.68 -1.26
CA PRO A 147 -3.20 -17.34 -0.94
C PRO A 147 -2.00 -16.40 -1.00
N VAL A 148 -2.03 -15.41 -1.89
CA VAL A 148 -0.92 -14.48 -2.13
C VAL A 148 -0.93 -13.26 -1.19
N CYS A 149 -2.01 -13.06 -0.43
CA CYS A 149 -2.14 -11.89 0.43
C CYS A 149 -1.28 -11.99 1.69
N ASN A 150 -0.44 -11.00 1.93
CA ASN A 150 0.44 -10.94 3.09
C ASN A 150 -0.32 -10.76 4.40
N THR A 151 -1.41 -9.99 4.40
CA THR A 151 -2.19 -9.68 5.59
C THR A 151 -3.32 -10.68 5.86
N HIS A 152 -3.61 -11.58 4.92
CA HIS A 152 -4.59 -12.64 5.14
C HIS A 152 -3.94 -13.86 5.81
N ILE A 153 -4.21 -14.06 7.09
CA ILE A 153 -3.69 -15.18 7.88
C ILE A 153 -4.87 -16.07 8.29
N PRO A 154 -5.01 -17.25 7.66
CA PRO A 154 -6.07 -18.19 8.01
C PRO A 154 -6.05 -18.52 9.52
N GLY A 155 -7.23 -18.51 10.13
CA GLY A 155 -7.38 -18.76 11.57
C GLY A 155 -7.12 -17.56 12.49
N ALA A 156 -6.58 -16.44 11.96
CA ALA A 156 -6.36 -15.20 12.73
C ALA A 156 -7.23 -14.04 12.24
N ASN A 157 -7.33 -13.83 10.92
CA ASN A 157 -8.06 -12.69 10.37
C ASN A 157 -8.74 -13.01 9.03
N LEU A 158 -9.69 -13.90 9.02
CA LEU A 158 -10.42 -14.31 7.81
C LEU A 158 -11.05 -13.12 7.03
N LEU A 159 -11.35 -12.02 7.73
CA LEU A 159 -11.97 -10.83 7.15
C LEU A 159 -11.03 -10.08 6.18
N TYR A 160 -9.72 -10.10 6.39
CA TYR A 160 -8.79 -9.23 5.67
C TYR A 160 -8.09 -9.87 4.47
N SER A 161 -8.71 -10.87 3.83
CA SER A 161 -8.27 -11.27 2.49
C SER A 161 -8.63 -10.20 1.45
N PRO A 162 -7.93 -10.09 0.31
CA PRO A 162 -8.27 -9.07 -0.70
C PRO A 162 -9.72 -9.15 -1.14
N ARG A 163 -10.26 -10.36 -1.39
CA ARG A 163 -11.67 -10.58 -1.71
C ARG A 163 -12.61 -9.97 -0.65
N ASN A 164 -12.33 -10.21 0.63
CA ASN A 164 -13.19 -9.74 1.70
C ASN A 164 -13.03 -8.23 1.94
N LYS A 165 -11.83 -7.68 1.72
CA LYS A 165 -11.61 -6.23 1.74
C LYS A 165 -12.38 -5.52 0.62
N ILE A 166 -12.39 -6.08 -0.59
CA ILE A 166 -13.19 -5.56 -1.71
C ILE A 166 -14.67 -5.57 -1.34
N LEU A 167 -15.17 -6.70 -0.77
CA LEU A 167 -16.56 -6.77 -0.31
C LEU A 167 -16.86 -5.71 0.76
N ALA A 168 -15.98 -5.57 1.76
CA ALA A 168 -16.14 -4.56 2.80
C ALA A 168 -16.10 -3.13 2.22
N THR A 169 -15.22 -2.86 1.25
CA THR A 169 -15.18 -1.57 0.55
C THR A 169 -16.50 -1.28 -0.16
N SER A 170 -17.05 -2.27 -0.89
CA SER A 170 -18.35 -2.09 -1.58
C SER A 170 -19.47 -1.81 -0.58
N LEU A 171 -19.55 -2.58 0.52
CA LEU A 171 -20.57 -2.36 1.55
C LEU A 171 -20.44 -1.00 2.26
N LEU A 172 -19.22 -0.53 2.48
CA LEU A 172 -18.97 0.78 3.08
C LEU A 172 -19.29 1.93 2.12
N VAL A 173 -19.03 1.75 0.82
CA VAL A 173 -19.48 2.72 -0.20
C VAL A 173 -21.01 2.81 -0.22
N GLU A 174 -21.72 1.69 -0.21
CA GLU A 174 -23.18 1.67 -0.10
C GLU A 174 -23.68 2.39 1.16
N ALA A 175 -23.02 2.15 2.31
CA ALA A 175 -23.35 2.83 3.55
C ALA A 175 -23.12 4.35 3.48
N PHE A 176 -22.03 4.78 2.84
CA PHE A 176 -21.72 6.19 2.64
C PHE A 176 -22.76 6.89 1.76
N LEU A 177 -23.12 6.27 0.63
CA LEU A 177 -24.15 6.78 -0.28
C LEU A 177 -25.50 6.91 0.43
N TYR A 178 -25.88 5.91 1.20
CA TYR A 178 -27.11 5.95 1.97
C TYR A 178 -27.12 7.07 3.04
N GLU A 179 -26.02 7.23 3.77
CA GLU A 179 -25.91 8.25 4.81
C GLU A 179 -25.88 9.67 4.21
N GLU A 180 -25.23 9.87 3.06
CA GLU A 180 -25.25 11.15 2.33
C GLU A 180 -26.65 11.47 1.80
N GLN A 181 -27.36 10.51 1.22
CA GLN A 181 -28.73 10.70 0.74
C GLN A 181 -29.70 11.04 1.86
N THR A 182 -29.52 10.45 3.03
CA THR A 182 -30.36 10.75 4.20
C THR A 182 -29.97 12.04 4.91
N ARG A 183 -28.96 12.77 4.39
CA ARG A 183 -28.43 14.04 4.93
C ARG A 183 -27.98 13.95 6.40
N ARG A 184 -27.71 12.75 6.89
CA ARG A 184 -27.21 12.51 8.25
C ARG A 184 -25.69 12.73 8.35
N GLY A 185 -25.01 12.79 7.22
CA GLY A 185 -23.58 12.72 7.12
C GLY A 185 -23.06 11.32 7.44
N ILE A 186 -21.89 10.98 6.92
CA ILE A 186 -21.27 9.66 7.11
C ILE A 186 -20.84 9.48 8.57
N SER A 187 -21.27 8.38 9.20
CA SER A 187 -21.00 8.10 10.60
C SER A 187 -19.50 7.92 10.87
N SER A 188 -19.06 8.30 12.06
CA SER A 188 -17.67 8.11 12.49
C SER A 188 -17.28 6.63 12.53
N HIS A 189 -18.24 5.73 12.78
CA HIS A 189 -18.02 4.29 12.80
C HIS A 189 -17.69 3.75 11.40
N HIS A 190 -18.45 4.12 10.37
CA HIS A 190 -18.16 3.72 8.99
C HIS A 190 -16.81 4.27 8.48
N TRP A 191 -16.42 5.49 8.87
CA TRP A 191 -15.10 6.01 8.58
C TRP A 191 -13.98 5.21 9.25
N GLN A 192 -14.18 4.76 10.50
CA GLN A 192 -13.20 3.92 11.21
C GLN A 192 -13.05 2.55 10.57
N GLU A 193 -14.15 1.92 10.16
CA GLU A 193 -14.12 0.64 9.44
C GLU A 193 -13.47 0.77 8.07
N PHE A 194 -13.76 1.86 7.35
CA PHE A 194 -13.12 2.15 6.07
C PHE A 194 -11.60 2.35 6.22
N GLU A 195 -11.17 3.06 7.25
CA GLU A 195 -9.76 3.20 7.60
C GLU A 195 -9.13 1.83 7.92
N ASP A 196 -9.79 1.00 8.70
CA ASP A 196 -9.25 -0.31 9.10
C ASP A 196 -9.07 -1.23 7.89
N VAL A 197 -10.03 -1.29 6.98
CA VAL A 197 -9.92 -2.03 5.72
C VAL A 197 -8.74 -1.52 4.87
N ALA A 198 -8.58 -0.21 4.74
CA ALA A 198 -7.50 0.41 4.00
C ALA A 198 -6.12 0.12 4.63
N GLU A 199 -6.02 0.12 5.97
CA GLU A 199 -4.76 -0.13 6.68
C GLU A 199 -4.32 -1.58 6.65
N HIS A 200 -5.25 -2.55 6.53
CA HIS A 200 -4.92 -3.98 6.37
C HIS A 200 -4.36 -4.33 4.97
N CYS A 201 -3.64 -3.42 4.34
CA CYS A 201 -2.96 -3.64 3.07
C CYS A 201 -1.50 -3.22 3.16
N THR A 202 -0.60 -4.10 2.70
CA THR A 202 0.85 -3.85 2.65
C THR A 202 1.30 -3.21 1.34
N LEU A 203 0.38 -2.90 0.44
CA LEU A 203 0.67 -2.34 -0.89
C LEU A 203 1.70 -3.19 -1.67
N CYS A 204 1.56 -4.50 -1.59
CA CYS A 204 2.48 -5.44 -2.24
C CYS A 204 2.05 -5.83 -3.66
N HIS A 205 0.88 -5.44 -4.10
CA HIS A 205 0.27 -5.67 -5.42
C HIS A 205 0.18 -7.15 -5.87
N LYS A 206 0.55 -8.11 -5.01
CA LYS A 206 0.54 -9.55 -5.34
C LYS A 206 -0.87 -10.09 -5.68
N CYS A 207 -1.94 -9.42 -5.21
CA CYS A 207 -3.31 -9.82 -5.50
C CYS A 207 -3.74 -9.57 -6.96
N PHE A 208 -3.06 -8.68 -7.68
CA PHE A 208 -3.32 -8.37 -9.08
C PHE A 208 -3.10 -9.56 -10.01
N THR A 209 -1.97 -10.26 -9.86
CA THR A 209 -1.55 -11.34 -10.76
C THR A 209 -2.57 -12.50 -10.85
N PRO A 210 -3.08 -13.08 -9.74
CA PRO A 210 -4.05 -14.17 -9.81
C PRO A 210 -5.49 -13.70 -10.07
N CYS A 211 -5.74 -12.38 -10.11
CA CYS A 211 -7.08 -11.84 -10.30
C CYS A 211 -7.49 -11.93 -11.78
N PRO A 212 -8.59 -12.64 -12.13
CA PRO A 212 -9.03 -12.77 -13.51
C PRO A 212 -9.52 -11.45 -14.11
N VAL A 213 -10.00 -10.53 -13.28
CA VAL A 213 -10.50 -9.20 -13.67
C VAL A 213 -9.52 -8.08 -13.29
N LYS A 214 -8.28 -8.43 -12.96
CA LYS A 214 -7.16 -7.51 -12.76
C LYS A 214 -7.38 -6.41 -11.70
N ILE A 215 -8.10 -6.70 -10.63
CA ILE A 215 -8.25 -5.78 -9.49
C ILE A 215 -7.00 -5.83 -8.63
N ASP A 216 -6.41 -4.66 -8.40
CA ASP A 216 -5.31 -4.46 -7.46
C ASP A 216 -5.79 -3.78 -6.19
N PHE A 217 -5.91 -4.52 -5.11
CA PHE A 217 -6.32 -3.93 -3.84
C PHE A 217 -5.25 -3.01 -3.21
N GLY A 218 -4.02 -3.04 -3.69
CA GLY A 218 -2.99 -2.06 -3.32
C GLY A 218 -3.39 -0.65 -3.74
N ASP A 219 -3.78 -0.48 -5.00
CA ASP A 219 -4.23 0.80 -5.56
C ASP A 219 -5.54 1.26 -4.90
N VAL A 220 -6.51 0.35 -4.74
CA VAL A 220 -7.75 0.63 -3.99
C VAL A 220 -7.45 1.16 -2.59
N SER A 221 -6.55 0.50 -1.86
CA SER A 221 -6.13 0.92 -0.51
C SER A 221 -5.46 2.31 -0.50
N MET A 222 -4.64 2.63 -1.51
CA MET A 222 -4.03 3.96 -1.63
C MET A 222 -5.10 5.05 -1.86
N ASN A 223 -6.07 4.79 -2.74
CA ASN A 223 -7.19 5.70 -2.99
C ASN A 223 -8.07 5.90 -1.74
N MET A 224 -8.35 4.82 -1.00
CA MET A 224 -9.07 4.90 0.28
C MET A 224 -8.32 5.77 1.31
N ARG A 225 -7.00 5.60 1.43
CA ARG A 225 -6.16 6.41 2.32
C ARG A 225 -6.11 7.88 1.91
N ASN A 226 -6.11 8.16 0.60
CA ASN A 226 -6.17 9.52 0.07
C ASN A 226 -7.52 10.17 0.39
N LEU A 227 -8.63 9.47 0.17
CA LEU A 227 -9.97 9.96 0.52
C LEU A 227 -10.07 10.29 2.01
N LEU A 228 -9.61 9.38 2.88
CA LEU A 228 -9.60 9.61 4.34
C LEU A 228 -8.85 10.89 4.74
N ARG A 229 -7.76 11.21 4.04
CA ARG A 229 -7.01 12.46 4.27
C ARG A 229 -7.72 13.68 3.73
N LYS A 230 -8.25 13.63 2.52
CA LYS A 230 -9.05 14.73 1.93
C LYS A 230 -10.26 15.09 2.79
N MET A 231 -10.89 14.08 3.39
CA MET A 231 -12.07 14.25 4.24
C MET A 231 -11.73 14.51 5.73
N ASP A 232 -10.45 14.61 6.07
CA ASP A 232 -9.95 14.80 7.44
C ASP A 232 -10.42 13.71 8.44
N LYS A 233 -10.60 12.48 7.91
CA LYS A 233 -11.08 11.30 8.65
C LYS A 233 -9.96 10.30 8.98
N LYS A 234 -8.73 10.56 8.53
CA LYS A 234 -7.57 9.74 8.87
C LYS A 234 -7.21 9.87 10.33
N SER A 235 -7.20 8.78 11.08
CA SER A 235 -6.85 8.83 12.50
C SER A 235 -5.39 9.23 12.71
N PHE A 236 -5.16 9.96 13.82
CA PHE A 236 -3.82 10.38 14.20
C PHE A 236 -2.97 9.17 14.64
N ASN A 237 -1.78 9.06 14.06
CA ASN A 237 -0.78 8.07 14.45
C ASN A 237 0.60 8.74 14.56
N PRO A 238 1.16 8.87 15.77
CA PRO A 238 2.42 9.58 16.00
C PRO A 238 3.61 8.92 15.29
N GLY A 239 3.64 7.58 15.23
CA GLY A 239 4.68 6.84 14.51
C GLY A 239 4.65 7.11 13.01
N SER A 240 3.45 7.14 12.42
CA SER A 240 3.26 7.51 11.02
C SER A 240 3.71 8.95 10.74
N LYS A 241 3.34 9.89 11.62
CA LYS A 241 3.71 11.31 11.49
C LYS A 241 5.23 11.49 11.53
N LEU A 242 5.92 10.84 12.46
CA LEU A 242 7.38 10.91 12.59
C LEU A 242 8.07 10.27 11.36
N ALA A 243 7.62 9.09 10.94
CA ALA A 243 8.17 8.41 9.76
C ALA A 243 8.00 9.25 8.50
N MET A 244 6.81 9.83 8.29
CA MET A 244 6.56 10.68 7.12
C MET A 244 7.33 12.00 7.20
N ALA A 245 7.55 12.59 8.38
CA ALA A 245 8.40 13.78 8.54
C ALA A 245 9.83 13.52 8.07
N LEU A 246 10.41 12.36 8.43
CA LEU A 246 11.75 11.97 7.96
C LEU A 246 11.78 11.73 6.44
N LEU A 247 10.70 11.21 5.85
CA LEU A 247 10.63 10.91 4.41
C LEU A 247 10.30 12.14 3.55
N ASN A 248 9.59 13.12 4.10
CA ASN A 248 9.16 14.31 3.37
C ASN A 248 10.22 15.42 3.33
N THR A 249 11.10 15.49 4.33
CA THR A 249 12.13 16.54 4.38
C THR A 249 13.28 16.25 3.42
N THR A 250 13.81 17.28 2.77
CA THR A 250 15.03 17.24 1.94
C THR A 250 16.15 18.07 2.55
N GLU A 251 15.87 18.77 3.65
CA GLU A 251 16.80 19.67 4.30
C GLU A 251 17.81 18.89 5.17
N PRO A 252 19.16 19.02 4.93
CA PRO A 252 20.18 18.21 5.59
C PRO A 252 20.18 18.28 7.11
N GLN A 253 20.01 19.46 7.70
CA GLN A 253 20.02 19.64 9.16
C GLN A 253 18.84 18.94 9.82
N THR A 254 17.66 19.08 9.22
CA THR A 254 16.43 18.41 9.69
C THR A 254 16.56 16.88 9.58
N ILE A 255 17.16 16.37 8.49
CA ILE A 255 17.42 14.93 8.33
C ILE A 255 18.39 14.43 9.42
N LYS A 256 19.46 15.16 9.70
CA LYS A 256 20.42 14.81 10.77
C LYS A 256 19.75 14.75 12.14
N LEU A 257 18.92 15.74 12.46
CA LEU A 257 18.18 15.81 13.71
C LEU A 257 17.20 14.64 13.86
N LEU A 258 16.35 14.45 12.86
CA LEU A 258 15.34 13.37 12.86
C LEU A 258 16.00 11.98 12.88
N ARG A 259 17.07 11.79 12.11
CA ARG A 259 17.84 10.53 12.13
C ARG A 259 18.47 10.27 13.50
N SER A 260 19.08 11.27 14.12
CA SER A 260 19.64 11.15 15.48
C SER A 260 18.57 10.74 16.48
N GLY A 261 17.39 11.36 16.41
CA GLY A 261 16.25 11.00 17.25
C GLY A 261 15.72 9.58 16.97
N VAL A 262 15.51 9.23 15.72
CA VAL A 262 14.92 7.93 15.32
C VAL A 262 15.92 6.78 15.48
N VAL A 263 17.11 6.89 14.84
CA VAL A 263 18.09 5.80 14.81
C VAL A 263 18.98 5.85 16.05
N GLY A 264 19.46 7.03 16.44
CA GLY A 264 20.37 7.20 17.58
C GLY A 264 19.73 6.90 18.93
N VAL A 265 18.52 7.39 19.15
CA VAL A 265 17.80 7.25 20.43
C VAL A 265 16.67 6.23 20.32
N GLY A 266 15.75 6.38 19.37
CA GLY A 266 14.54 5.56 19.25
C GLY A 266 14.82 4.07 19.06
N TYR A 267 15.75 3.69 18.18
CA TYR A 267 16.11 2.29 17.96
C TYR A 267 16.79 1.69 19.21
N LYS A 268 17.66 2.43 19.87
CA LYS A 268 18.32 1.97 21.10
C LYS A 268 17.32 1.76 22.23
N ALA A 269 16.40 2.72 22.42
CA ALA A 269 15.35 2.64 23.43
C ALA A 269 14.40 1.45 23.15
N GLN A 270 14.01 1.26 21.90
CA GLN A 270 13.17 0.12 21.50
C GLN A 270 13.89 -1.22 21.75
N ARG A 271 15.17 -1.33 21.41
CA ARG A 271 15.96 -2.55 21.68
C ARG A 271 16.04 -2.86 23.16
N LEU A 272 16.29 -1.84 24.01
CA LEU A 272 16.29 -1.98 25.46
C LEU A 272 14.91 -2.42 25.99
N ALA A 273 13.83 -1.81 25.49
CA ALA A 273 12.47 -2.20 25.85
C ALA A 273 12.15 -3.66 25.50
N VAL A 274 12.65 -4.16 24.37
CA VAL A 274 12.53 -5.59 24.00
C VAL A 274 13.28 -6.48 25.01
N ASP A 275 14.49 -6.10 25.40
CA ASP A 275 15.27 -6.89 26.37
C ASP A 275 14.56 -6.95 27.73
N VAL A 276 14.04 -5.83 28.22
CA VAL A 276 13.23 -5.78 29.43
C VAL A 276 11.96 -6.63 29.30
N LEU A 277 11.25 -6.52 28.18
CA LEU A 277 10.03 -7.33 27.96
C LEU A 277 10.34 -8.84 27.97
N LYS A 278 11.44 -9.25 27.36
CA LYS A 278 11.86 -10.67 27.34
C LYS A 278 12.20 -11.24 28.71
N THR A 279 12.58 -10.42 29.68
CA THR A 279 12.80 -10.86 31.08
C THR A 279 11.51 -11.09 31.85
N VAL A 280 10.44 -10.38 31.46
CA VAL A 280 9.14 -10.38 32.19
C VAL A 280 8.09 -11.24 31.49
N ALA A 281 8.12 -11.35 30.16
CA ALA A 281 7.12 -12.04 29.37
C ALA A 281 7.72 -13.21 28.58
N LYS A 282 7.07 -14.37 28.64
CA LYS A 282 7.42 -15.49 27.74
C LYS A 282 7.03 -15.13 26.29
N PRO A 283 7.90 -15.43 25.30
CA PRO A 283 7.55 -15.17 23.91
C PRO A 283 6.29 -15.95 23.50
N GLN A 284 5.31 -15.27 22.93
CA GLN A 284 4.15 -15.92 22.31
C GLN A 284 4.57 -16.57 20.98
N MET A 285 4.84 -17.87 21.02
CA MET A 285 5.38 -18.60 19.86
C MET A 285 4.33 -19.43 19.10
N GLN A 286 3.10 -19.62 19.64
CA GLN A 286 2.24 -20.68 19.14
C GLN A 286 1.06 -20.24 18.27
N ARG A 287 0.60 -19.00 18.36
CA ARG A 287 -0.52 -18.50 17.57
C ARG A 287 -0.41 -17.00 17.35
N PRO A 288 -0.63 -16.53 16.09
CA PRO A 288 -0.68 -15.09 15.86
C PRO A 288 -1.90 -14.50 16.56
N PRO A 289 -1.78 -13.31 17.18
CA PRO A 289 -2.94 -12.61 17.73
C PRO A 289 -3.94 -12.31 16.62
N ALA A 290 -5.24 -12.45 16.90
CA ALA A 290 -6.29 -12.01 15.98
C ALA A 290 -6.26 -10.48 15.91
N THR A 291 -6.29 -9.91 14.69
CA THR A 291 -6.52 -8.48 14.49
C THR A 291 -7.89 -8.31 13.85
N VAL A 292 -8.82 -7.75 14.60
CA VAL A 292 -10.10 -7.26 14.09
C VAL A 292 -10.22 -5.83 14.58
N GLY A 293 -10.30 -4.89 13.64
CA GLY A 293 -10.29 -3.48 13.97
C GLY A 293 -8.89 -2.94 14.34
N LYS A 294 -8.85 -1.77 14.95
CA LYS A 294 -7.63 -1.12 15.38
C LYS A 294 -7.33 -1.46 16.84
N ALA A 295 -6.20 -2.14 17.05
CA ALA A 295 -5.75 -2.48 18.39
C ALA A 295 -5.53 -1.23 19.26
N SER A 296 -5.72 -1.36 20.58
CA SER A 296 -5.47 -0.27 21.54
C SER A 296 -4.02 0.20 21.53
N ILE A 297 -3.76 1.43 21.97
CA ILE A 297 -2.38 1.98 22.03
C ILE A 297 -1.46 1.06 22.84
N LYS A 298 -1.95 0.50 23.95
CA LYS A 298 -1.19 -0.43 24.78
C LYS A 298 -0.77 -1.68 24.00
N GLU A 299 -1.69 -2.26 23.26
CA GLU A 299 -1.42 -3.42 22.41
C GLU A 299 -0.47 -3.09 21.27
N GLN A 300 -0.63 -1.93 20.63
CA GLN A 300 0.29 -1.46 19.59
C GLN A 300 1.73 -1.33 20.12
N VAL A 301 1.91 -0.81 21.34
CA VAL A 301 3.23 -0.71 21.98
C VAL A 301 3.80 -2.11 22.24
N ILE A 302 3.01 -3.05 22.77
CA ILE A 302 3.44 -4.44 23.00
C ILE A 302 3.90 -5.09 21.70
N HIS A 303 3.13 -4.93 20.63
CA HIS A 303 3.49 -5.47 19.31
C HIS A 303 4.76 -4.79 18.74
N PHE A 304 4.95 -3.50 18.98
CA PHE A 304 6.12 -2.76 18.52
C PHE A 304 7.42 -3.23 19.20
N VAL A 305 7.35 -3.53 20.51
CA VAL A 305 8.51 -3.99 21.29
C VAL A 305 8.68 -5.53 21.28
N ASN A 306 7.91 -6.26 20.49
CA ASN A 306 8.01 -7.73 20.42
C ASN A 306 9.33 -8.23 19.82
N LYS A 307 9.88 -7.55 18.81
CA LYS A 307 11.14 -7.89 18.14
C LYS A 307 12.04 -6.65 18.01
N LYS A 308 13.35 -6.83 18.21
CA LYS A 308 14.34 -5.74 18.14
C LYS A 308 14.39 -5.11 16.74
N LEU A 309 14.48 -3.80 16.71
CA LEU A 309 14.89 -3.07 15.49
C LEU A 309 16.38 -3.33 15.18
N PRO A 310 16.82 -3.14 13.92
CA PRO A 310 18.21 -3.33 13.54
C PRO A 310 19.18 -2.54 14.43
N GLY A 311 20.32 -3.14 14.74
CA GLY A 311 21.44 -2.50 15.40
C GLY A 311 22.59 -2.25 14.43
N GLY A 312 23.60 -1.48 14.88
CA GLY A 312 24.83 -1.30 14.09
C GLY A 312 24.69 -0.38 12.86
N LEU A 313 23.59 0.37 12.73
CA LEU A 313 23.42 1.30 11.62
C LEU A 313 24.46 2.45 11.73
N PRO A 314 25.04 2.89 10.60
CA PRO A 314 25.94 4.05 10.57
C PRO A 314 25.31 5.27 11.24
N THR A 315 26.09 6.05 11.96
CA THR A 315 25.58 7.25 12.67
C THR A 315 25.17 8.37 11.71
N LYS A 316 25.85 8.46 10.56
CA LYS A 316 25.61 9.47 9.53
C LYS A 316 24.88 8.86 8.32
N THR A 317 24.23 9.70 7.55
CA THR A 317 23.66 9.35 6.23
C THR A 317 24.76 9.07 5.21
N ALA A 318 24.45 8.44 4.09
CA ALA A 318 25.42 8.20 3.02
C ALA A 318 25.99 9.54 2.47
N ARG A 319 25.13 10.55 2.27
CA ARG A 319 25.56 11.87 1.77
C ARG A 319 26.45 12.61 2.77
N ALA A 320 26.13 12.52 4.07
CA ALA A 320 26.97 13.17 5.11
C ALA A 320 28.35 12.51 5.26
N LEU A 321 28.48 11.21 4.93
CA LEU A 321 29.77 10.50 4.92
C LEU A 321 30.62 10.89 3.72
N LEU A 322 29.99 11.17 2.58
CA LEU A 322 30.66 11.55 1.34
C LEU A 322 30.77 13.07 1.11
N ASP A 323 30.31 13.89 2.04
CA ASP A 323 30.27 15.34 1.91
C ASP A 323 29.57 15.85 0.62
N ILE A 324 28.41 15.26 0.31
CA ILE A 324 27.59 15.56 -0.89
C ILE A 324 26.14 15.94 -0.54
N GLU A 325 25.94 16.64 0.58
CA GLU A 325 24.61 17.05 1.03
C GLU A 325 24.10 18.31 0.34
N ASP A 326 24.99 19.09 -0.27
CA ASP A 326 24.65 20.35 -0.91
C ASP A 326 23.79 20.11 -2.18
N LYS A 327 22.61 20.74 -2.21
CA LYS A 327 21.63 20.61 -3.29
C LYS A 327 21.96 21.44 -4.54
N ASP A 328 22.92 22.35 -4.42
CA ASP A 328 23.33 23.22 -5.52
C ASP A 328 24.39 22.57 -6.42
N TYR A 329 24.89 21.39 -6.02
CA TYR A 329 25.89 20.65 -6.77
C TYR A 329 25.41 19.24 -7.13
N ILE A 330 25.75 18.80 -8.34
CA ILE A 330 25.60 17.43 -8.82
C ILE A 330 26.89 16.68 -8.47
N PRO A 331 26.83 15.64 -7.61
CA PRO A 331 28.00 14.82 -7.32
C PRO A 331 28.23 13.79 -8.43
N ILE A 332 29.46 13.70 -8.91
CA ILE A 332 29.94 12.63 -9.79
C ILE A 332 31.02 11.85 -9.03
N ILE A 333 30.77 10.58 -8.77
CA ILE A 333 31.67 9.70 -8.03
C ILE A 333 32.40 8.81 -9.03
N ARG A 334 33.72 8.89 -9.06
CA ARG A 334 34.57 8.18 -10.02
C ARG A 334 35.93 7.86 -9.45
N ASN A 335 36.58 6.83 -9.98
CA ASN A 335 37.96 6.55 -9.65
C ASN A 335 38.90 7.43 -10.51
N PRO A 336 39.55 8.42 -9.92
CA PRO A 336 40.38 9.36 -10.70
C PRO A 336 41.57 8.71 -11.41
N GLN A 337 41.97 7.51 -11.00
CA GLN A 337 43.09 6.77 -11.57
C GLN A 337 42.73 5.98 -12.84
N THR A 338 41.46 5.61 -13.00
CA THR A 338 40.99 4.75 -14.10
C THR A 338 39.94 5.40 -15.00
N THR A 339 39.37 6.53 -14.58
CA THR A 339 38.31 7.21 -15.33
C THR A 339 38.91 7.98 -16.50
N THR A 340 38.32 7.81 -17.68
CA THR A 340 38.63 8.51 -18.93
C THR A 340 37.37 9.13 -19.53
N SER A 341 37.48 9.84 -20.65
CA SER A 341 36.33 10.34 -21.42
C SER A 341 35.39 9.23 -21.93
N GLU A 342 35.92 8.03 -22.12
CA GLU A 342 35.18 6.85 -22.61
C GLU A 342 34.53 6.03 -21.48
N THR A 343 34.75 6.43 -20.21
CA THR A 343 34.20 5.67 -19.07
C THR A 343 32.68 5.83 -19.03
N GLU A 344 31.98 4.70 -18.96
CA GLU A 344 30.52 4.67 -18.86
C GLU A 344 30.03 5.49 -17.66
N SER A 345 28.99 6.28 -17.89
CA SER A 345 28.33 7.09 -16.87
C SER A 345 26.95 6.56 -16.57
N VAL A 346 26.64 6.34 -15.30
CA VAL A 346 25.32 5.90 -14.83
C VAL A 346 24.71 6.93 -13.89
N PHE A 347 23.40 7.10 -13.95
CA PHE A 347 22.67 7.89 -12.97
C PHE A 347 22.17 6.97 -11.85
N TYR A 348 22.71 7.12 -10.64
CA TYR A 348 22.26 6.33 -9.49
C TYR A 348 21.25 7.10 -8.64
N PHE A 349 20.03 6.57 -8.54
CA PHE A 349 19.01 7.07 -7.63
C PHE A 349 18.94 6.20 -6.37
N PRO A 350 19.54 6.60 -5.23
CA PRO A 350 19.60 5.77 -4.03
C PRO A 350 18.24 5.65 -3.33
N GLY A 351 17.38 6.66 -3.45
CA GLY A 351 16.12 6.76 -2.71
C GLY A 351 16.32 6.97 -1.21
N CYS A 352 15.21 7.21 -0.51
CA CYS A 352 15.24 7.57 0.92
C CYS A 352 15.71 6.44 1.84
N GLY A 353 15.44 5.18 1.49
CA GLY A 353 15.83 4.00 2.29
C GLY A 353 17.35 3.80 2.33
N SER A 354 18.00 3.76 1.16
CA SER A 354 19.43 3.52 1.01
C SER A 354 20.32 4.72 1.40
N GLU A 355 19.73 5.89 1.52
CA GLU A 355 20.48 7.12 1.79
C GLU A 355 20.31 7.62 3.22
N ARG A 356 19.05 7.66 3.71
CA ARG A 356 18.72 8.28 5.00
C ARG A 356 18.70 7.30 6.15
N LEU A 357 18.27 6.04 5.93
CA LEU A 357 18.11 5.05 6.99
C LEU A 357 19.21 3.99 6.96
N PHE A 358 19.35 3.27 5.86
CA PHE A 358 20.35 2.23 5.65
C PHE A 358 21.48 2.74 4.77
N SER A 359 22.22 3.75 5.25
CA SER A 359 23.28 4.42 4.50
C SER A 359 24.35 3.46 3.96
N GLN A 360 24.58 2.32 4.63
CA GLN A 360 25.47 1.27 4.14
C GLN A 360 25.02 0.66 2.80
N VAL A 361 23.70 0.61 2.52
CA VAL A 361 23.18 0.11 1.22
C VAL A 361 23.57 1.05 0.08
N GLY A 362 23.36 2.35 0.27
CA GLY A 362 23.73 3.36 -0.71
C GLY A 362 25.24 3.43 -0.94
N LEU A 363 26.04 3.32 0.12
CA LEU A 363 27.50 3.31 0.05
C LEU A 363 28.01 2.02 -0.62
N ALA A 364 27.44 0.87 -0.31
CA ALA A 364 27.81 -0.40 -0.95
C ALA A 364 27.51 -0.38 -2.46
N THR A 365 26.35 0.16 -2.84
CA THR A 365 26.00 0.34 -4.25
C THR A 365 27.05 1.20 -4.97
N GLN A 366 27.43 2.33 -4.39
CA GLN A 366 28.43 3.22 -4.98
C GLN A 366 29.83 2.58 -4.99
N ALA A 367 30.21 1.84 -3.94
CA ALA A 367 31.48 1.13 -3.88
C ALA A 367 31.59 0.04 -4.96
N MET A 368 30.48 -0.68 -5.23
CA MET A 368 30.46 -1.68 -6.29
C MET A 368 30.42 -1.06 -7.69
N LEU A 369 29.75 0.07 -7.89
CA LEU A 369 29.81 0.83 -9.14
C LEU A 369 31.23 1.38 -9.38
N TRP A 370 31.88 1.88 -8.34
CA TRP A 370 33.30 2.27 -8.41
C TRP A 370 34.19 1.06 -8.77
N HIS A 371 33.97 -0.09 -8.16
CA HIS A 371 34.70 -1.33 -8.47
C HIS A 371 34.44 -1.80 -9.92
N ALA A 372 33.23 -1.60 -10.43
CA ALA A 372 32.86 -1.86 -11.83
C ALA A 372 33.53 -0.88 -12.83
N GLY A 373 34.21 0.14 -12.35
CA GLY A 373 34.92 1.11 -13.20
C GLY A 373 34.02 2.12 -13.89
N VAL A 374 32.81 2.40 -13.36
CA VAL A 374 31.87 3.36 -13.94
C VAL A 374 31.86 4.69 -13.19
N GLN A 375 31.48 5.76 -13.86
CA GLN A 375 31.21 7.05 -13.23
C GLN A 375 29.77 7.07 -12.73
N THR A 376 29.57 7.42 -11.47
CA THR A 376 28.25 7.46 -10.85
C THR A 376 27.80 8.89 -10.64
N VAL A 377 26.84 9.34 -11.44
CA VAL A 377 26.16 10.63 -11.27
C VAL A 377 25.03 10.45 -10.26
N MET A 378 24.98 11.30 -9.25
CA MET A 378 23.92 11.28 -8.24
C MET A 378 23.03 12.52 -8.35
N PRO A 379 21.75 12.42 -7.96
CA PRO A 379 20.90 13.60 -7.88
C PRO A 379 21.44 14.60 -6.86
N PRO A 380 21.23 15.92 -7.05
CA PRO A 380 21.63 16.95 -6.10
C PRO A 380 20.78 16.88 -4.83
N GLY A 381 21.40 16.85 -3.66
CA GLY A 381 20.71 16.81 -2.37
C GLY A 381 19.90 15.53 -2.13
N TYR A 382 19.13 15.53 -1.06
CA TYR A 382 18.30 14.38 -0.67
C TYR A 382 16.99 14.32 -1.44
N MET A 383 16.69 13.17 -2.04
CA MET A 383 15.46 12.95 -2.80
C MET A 383 14.71 11.70 -2.32
N CYS A 384 13.43 11.63 -2.64
CA CYS A 384 12.58 10.45 -2.46
C CYS A 384 11.76 10.26 -3.73
N CYS A 385 11.48 9.01 -4.11
CA CYS A 385 10.72 8.72 -5.34
C CYS A 385 9.24 9.12 -5.28
N GLY A 386 8.69 9.44 -4.09
CA GLY A 386 7.28 9.80 -3.91
C GLY A 386 6.36 8.62 -3.55
N TYR A 387 6.80 7.39 -3.69
CA TYR A 387 5.97 6.22 -3.39
C TYR A 387 5.50 6.12 -1.93
N PRO A 388 6.34 6.37 -0.90
CA PRO A 388 5.89 6.34 0.49
C PRO A 388 4.75 7.33 0.78
N GLN A 389 4.80 8.50 0.16
CA GLN A 389 3.77 9.53 0.24
C GLN A 389 2.48 9.03 -0.41
N ARG A 390 2.56 8.53 -1.64
CA ARG A 390 1.42 7.98 -2.37
C ARG A 390 0.80 6.79 -1.62
N GLY A 391 1.62 5.87 -1.15
CA GLY A 391 1.19 4.71 -0.36
C GLY A 391 0.54 5.05 0.97
N SER A 392 0.88 6.20 1.57
CA SER A 392 0.22 6.72 2.78
C SER A 392 -1.03 7.55 2.48
N GLY A 393 -1.40 7.75 1.21
CA GLY A 393 -2.52 8.59 0.77
C GLY A 393 -2.23 10.10 0.77
N GLN A 394 -0.97 10.51 0.69
CA GLN A 394 -0.54 11.91 0.55
C GLN A 394 -0.25 12.22 -0.93
N TYR A 395 -1.29 12.15 -1.77
CA TYR A 395 -1.12 12.24 -3.23
C TYR A 395 -0.55 13.60 -3.66
N GLU A 396 -1.07 14.70 -3.16
CA GLU A 396 -0.57 16.04 -3.48
C GLU A 396 0.92 16.20 -3.15
N GLN A 397 1.34 15.68 -1.98
CA GLN A 397 2.74 15.68 -1.59
C GLN A 397 3.60 14.78 -2.48
N ALA A 398 3.07 13.62 -2.88
CA ALA A 398 3.74 12.72 -3.80
C ALA A 398 3.92 13.35 -5.18
N ASP A 399 2.86 13.93 -5.74
CA ASP A 399 2.85 14.54 -7.08
C ASP A 399 3.77 15.76 -7.14
N LYS A 400 3.76 16.59 -6.08
CA LYS A 400 4.72 17.70 -5.94
C LYS A 400 6.16 17.17 -5.97
N MET A 401 6.47 16.15 -5.16
CA MET A 401 7.80 15.56 -5.07
C MET A 401 8.26 14.96 -6.40
N ILE A 402 7.36 14.26 -7.11
CA ILE A 402 7.63 13.67 -8.42
C ILE A 402 7.94 14.78 -9.43
N THR A 403 7.15 15.85 -9.44
CA THR A 403 7.35 16.99 -10.33
C THR A 403 8.68 17.70 -10.05
N ASP A 404 8.96 18.00 -8.78
CA ASP A 404 10.22 18.64 -8.36
C ASP A 404 11.44 17.79 -8.77
N ASN A 405 11.37 16.47 -8.55
CA ASN A 405 12.43 15.55 -8.96
C ASN A 405 12.65 15.57 -10.49
N ARG A 406 11.56 15.48 -11.28
CA ARG A 406 11.65 15.50 -12.75
C ARG A 406 12.29 16.80 -13.26
N VAL A 407 11.90 17.94 -12.71
CA VAL A 407 12.51 19.24 -13.03
C VAL A 407 14.01 19.22 -12.74
N GLN A 408 14.41 18.73 -11.57
CA GLN A 408 15.83 18.63 -11.21
C GLN A 408 16.60 17.67 -12.12
N PHE A 409 16.00 16.56 -12.53
CA PHE A 409 16.65 15.61 -13.44
C PHE A 409 16.83 16.19 -14.86
N HIS A 410 15.87 16.98 -15.36
CA HIS A 410 16.03 17.71 -16.62
C HIS A 410 17.15 18.76 -16.53
N ARG A 411 17.23 19.51 -15.43
CA ARG A 411 18.34 20.45 -15.21
C ARG A 411 19.68 19.72 -15.18
N LEU A 412 19.75 18.60 -14.43
CA LEU A 412 20.94 17.77 -14.34
C LEU A 412 21.37 17.26 -15.73
N SER A 413 20.46 16.72 -16.53
CA SER A 413 20.77 16.22 -17.87
C SER A 413 21.25 17.33 -18.81
N THR A 414 20.72 18.56 -18.68
CA THR A 414 21.15 19.70 -19.43
C THR A 414 22.56 20.18 -19.00
N THR A 415 22.81 20.20 -17.69
CA THR A 415 24.11 20.60 -17.11
C THR A 415 25.22 19.61 -17.49
N LEU A 416 24.88 18.29 -17.44
CA LEU A 416 25.82 17.22 -17.77
C LEU A 416 25.64 16.66 -19.20
N ASN A 417 25.30 17.52 -20.16
CA ASN A 417 25.03 17.11 -21.55
C ASN A 417 26.26 16.50 -22.28
N TYR A 418 27.43 16.61 -21.68
CA TYR A 418 28.67 16.00 -22.17
C TYR A 418 28.85 14.55 -21.69
N LEU A 419 27.98 14.06 -20.77
CA LEU A 419 27.95 12.67 -20.32
C LEU A 419 26.81 11.92 -21.01
N ASP A 420 27.13 10.81 -21.66
CA ASP A 420 26.14 9.93 -22.29
C ASP A 420 25.53 8.95 -21.25
N ILE A 421 24.54 9.40 -20.48
CA ILE A 421 23.89 8.60 -19.46
C ILE A 421 22.79 7.72 -20.10
N LYS A 422 23.06 6.43 -20.25
CA LYS A 422 22.12 5.43 -20.80
C LYS A 422 21.51 4.50 -19.76
N THR A 423 21.93 4.60 -18.51
CA THR A 423 21.49 3.70 -17.46
C THR A 423 21.17 4.45 -16.19
N VAL A 424 19.95 4.27 -15.70
CA VAL A 424 19.49 4.69 -14.37
C VAL A 424 19.55 3.48 -13.45
N VAL A 425 20.43 3.52 -12.45
CA VAL A 425 20.59 2.44 -11.46
C VAL A 425 19.78 2.75 -10.22
N VAL A 426 19.10 1.75 -9.69
CA VAL A 426 18.35 1.82 -8.43
C VAL A 426 18.76 0.69 -7.47
N SER A 427 18.55 0.90 -6.18
CA SER A 427 18.81 -0.10 -5.12
C SER A 427 17.57 -0.41 -4.27
N CYS A 428 16.38 -0.20 -4.83
CA CYS A 428 15.11 -0.40 -4.13
C CYS A 428 13.98 -0.65 -5.12
N GLY A 429 13.24 -1.76 -4.97
CA GLY A 429 12.16 -2.12 -5.87
C GLY A 429 10.99 -1.13 -5.87
N THR A 430 10.68 -0.53 -4.73
CA THR A 430 9.67 0.52 -4.64
C THR A 430 10.09 1.77 -5.43
N CYS A 431 11.38 2.12 -5.40
CA CYS A 431 11.91 3.21 -6.24
C CYS A 431 11.84 2.84 -7.72
N TYR A 432 12.20 1.60 -8.08
CA TYR A 432 12.09 1.12 -9.46
C TYR A 432 10.68 1.32 -10.02
N ASP A 433 9.67 0.78 -9.32
CA ASP A 433 8.26 0.85 -9.74
C ASP A 433 7.77 2.30 -9.88
N GLN A 434 8.15 3.18 -8.95
CA GLN A 434 7.76 4.60 -9.01
C GLN A 434 8.48 5.36 -10.11
N LEU A 435 9.79 5.13 -10.29
CA LEU A 435 10.61 5.83 -11.27
C LEU A 435 10.30 5.39 -12.71
N ALA A 436 9.75 4.20 -12.92
CA ALA A 436 9.25 3.77 -14.23
C ALA A 436 8.22 4.76 -14.82
N GLY A 437 7.45 5.44 -13.96
CA GLY A 437 6.53 6.50 -14.38
C GLY A 437 7.16 7.88 -14.61
N TYR A 438 8.46 8.06 -14.40
CA TYR A 438 9.15 9.37 -14.56
C TYR A 438 9.49 9.70 -15.99
N GLN A 439 9.31 8.77 -16.93
CA GLN A 439 9.64 8.97 -18.36
C GLN A 439 11.12 9.35 -18.57
N PHE A 440 12.03 8.55 -17.99
CA PHE A 440 13.48 8.84 -18.06
C PHE A 440 14.03 8.95 -19.47
N ASP A 441 13.40 8.31 -20.45
CA ASP A 441 13.78 8.46 -21.87
C ASP A 441 13.66 9.91 -22.37
N GLN A 442 12.75 10.70 -21.79
CA GLN A 442 12.63 12.13 -22.08
C GLN A 442 13.69 12.99 -21.35
N ILE A 443 14.27 12.46 -20.27
CA ILE A 443 15.29 13.14 -19.46
C ILE A 443 16.68 12.77 -19.97
N PHE A 444 16.95 11.49 -20.16
CA PHE A 444 18.17 10.94 -20.73
C PHE A 444 17.78 10.08 -21.94
N PRO A 445 17.88 10.57 -23.18
CA PRO A 445 17.40 9.88 -24.37
C PRO A 445 18.01 8.49 -24.56
N GLY A 446 17.15 7.49 -24.74
CA GLY A 446 17.54 6.08 -24.90
C GLY A 446 18.00 5.39 -23.61
N CYS A 447 17.73 5.98 -22.42
CA CYS A 447 18.12 5.34 -21.17
C CYS A 447 17.13 4.26 -20.72
N ARG A 448 17.66 3.33 -19.94
CA ARG A 448 16.89 2.27 -19.24
C ARG A 448 17.03 2.40 -17.73
N ILE A 449 16.04 1.86 -17.01
CA ILE A 449 16.13 1.69 -15.55
C ILE A 449 16.55 0.25 -15.28
N VAL A 450 17.53 0.05 -14.40
CA VAL A 450 18.02 -1.26 -14.00
C VAL A 450 18.28 -1.30 -12.49
N ASP A 451 18.05 -2.46 -11.90
CA ASP A 451 18.43 -2.69 -10.50
C ASP A 451 19.94 -2.97 -10.39
N ILE A 452 20.54 -2.54 -9.29
CA ILE A 452 21.98 -2.72 -9.06
C ILE A 452 22.44 -4.17 -9.18
N HIS A 453 21.62 -5.13 -8.75
CA HIS A 453 21.97 -6.55 -8.80
C HIS A 453 22.05 -7.06 -10.24
N GLU A 454 21.08 -6.73 -11.07
CA GLU A 454 21.10 -7.04 -12.51
C GLU A 454 22.25 -6.32 -13.21
N TYR A 455 22.50 -5.05 -12.86
CA TYR A 455 23.59 -4.27 -13.42
C TYR A 455 24.97 -4.87 -13.09
N LEU A 456 25.21 -5.30 -11.84
CA LEU A 456 26.46 -5.94 -11.46
C LEU A 456 26.65 -7.29 -12.17
N LEU A 457 25.58 -8.04 -12.37
CA LEU A 457 25.62 -9.29 -13.14
C LEU A 457 25.99 -9.04 -14.61
N GLU A 458 25.42 -8.01 -15.24
CA GLU A 458 25.78 -7.57 -16.60
C GLU A 458 27.29 -7.18 -16.71
N LYS A 459 27.85 -6.64 -15.64
CA LYS A 459 29.30 -6.32 -15.55
C LYS A 459 30.16 -7.53 -15.22
N GLY A 460 29.58 -8.73 -15.09
CA GLY A 460 30.32 -9.95 -14.76
C GLY A 460 30.84 -10.00 -13.34
N ILE A 461 30.29 -9.17 -12.43
CA ILE A 461 30.72 -9.11 -11.02
C ILE A 461 29.88 -10.08 -10.21
N THR A 462 30.50 -11.14 -9.76
CA THR A 462 29.86 -12.22 -8.97
C THR A 462 30.76 -12.63 -7.81
N LEU A 463 30.19 -13.27 -6.78
CA LEU A 463 30.99 -13.86 -5.71
C LEU A 463 31.71 -15.12 -6.19
N PRO A 464 32.88 -15.43 -5.62
CA PRO A 464 33.57 -16.69 -5.89
C PRO A 464 32.69 -17.91 -5.58
N ALA A 465 32.72 -18.93 -6.41
CA ALA A 465 31.93 -20.12 -6.24
C ALA A 465 32.25 -20.85 -4.90
N GLY A 466 31.20 -21.34 -4.22
CA GLY A 466 31.36 -22.21 -3.05
C GLY A 466 31.24 -21.55 -1.68
N GLN A 467 30.98 -20.28 -1.61
CA GLN A 467 30.78 -19.56 -0.33
C GLN A 467 29.34 -19.70 0.18
N GLY A 468 29.18 -20.36 1.32
CA GLY A 468 27.99 -20.34 2.20
C GLY A 468 26.64 -20.73 1.59
N GLY A 469 25.70 -21.05 2.45
CA GLY A 469 24.29 -21.18 2.10
C GLY A 469 23.50 -19.95 2.57
N TYR A 470 22.60 -19.45 1.71
CA TYR A 470 21.80 -18.24 2.00
C TYR A 470 20.31 -18.53 1.93
N LEU A 471 19.55 -17.78 2.71
CA LEU A 471 18.14 -17.51 2.41
C LEU A 471 18.07 -16.22 1.59
N TYR A 472 17.27 -16.19 0.54
CA TYR A 472 16.97 -14.95 -0.18
C TYR A 472 15.55 -14.53 0.08
N HIS A 473 15.37 -13.40 0.78
CA HIS A 473 14.07 -12.78 0.92
C HIS A 473 13.74 -11.94 -0.31
N GLU A 474 12.83 -12.46 -1.12
CA GLU A 474 12.30 -11.71 -2.26
C GLU A 474 11.37 -10.58 -1.81
N PRO A 475 11.69 -9.32 -2.12
CA PRO A 475 10.83 -8.19 -1.80
C PRO A 475 9.46 -8.26 -2.46
N CYS A 476 8.46 -7.65 -1.84
CA CYS A 476 7.13 -7.51 -2.44
C CYS A 476 7.16 -6.71 -3.75
N HIS A 477 7.97 -5.65 -3.76
CA HIS A 477 8.38 -4.92 -4.95
C HIS A 477 9.78 -5.42 -5.33
N ASN A 478 9.82 -6.47 -6.13
CA ASN A 478 11.11 -7.00 -6.59
C ASN A 478 11.74 -6.00 -7.57
N PRO A 479 12.98 -5.53 -7.32
CA PRO A 479 13.65 -4.59 -8.22
C PRO A 479 14.20 -5.25 -9.48
N MET A 480 14.49 -6.56 -9.43
CA MET A 480 15.00 -7.31 -10.57
C MET A 480 13.85 -7.60 -11.54
N LYS A 481 13.75 -6.86 -12.62
CA LYS A 481 12.63 -6.88 -13.58
C LYS A 481 13.00 -7.48 -14.94
N GLN A 482 14.30 -7.68 -15.21
CA GLN A 482 14.75 -8.16 -16.52
C GLN A 482 14.68 -9.68 -16.68
N GLY A 483 14.55 -10.43 -15.55
CA GLY A 483 14.50 -11.87 -15.58
C GLY A 483 13.99 -12.50 -14.29
N ASP A 484 14.31 -13.78 -14.10
CA ASP A 484 14.02 -14.48 -12.84
C ASP A 484 14.99 -14.02 -11.75
N SER A 485 14.46 -13.41 -10.71
CA SER A 485 15.25 -12.92 -9.57
C SER A 485 16.09 -14.01 -8.91
N MET A 486 15.62 -15.25 -8.85
CA MET A 486 16.40 -16.35 -8.27
C MET A 486 17.58 -16.75 -9.14
N GLN A 487 17.46 -16.68 -10.47
CA GLN A 487 18.59 -16.89 -11.38
C GLN A 487 19.64 -15.79 -11.19
N THR A 488 19.21 -14.52 -11.14
CA THR A 488 20.11 -13.39 -10.86
C THR A 488 20.81 -13.54 -9.52
N VAL A 489 20.08 -13.86 -8.44
CA VAL A 489 20.67 -14.03 -7.11
C VAL A 489 21.66 -15.19 -7.08
N ARG A 490 21.32 -16.36 -7.67
CA ARG A 490 22.25 -17.49 -7.76
C ARG A 490 23.51 -17.18 -8.56
N ALA A 491 23.36 -16.47 -9.66
CA ALA A 491 24.51 -16.04 -10.45
C ALA A 491 25.43 -15.08 -9.67
N LEU A 492 24.86 -14.21 -8.80
CA LEU A 492 25.63 -13.27 -8.00
C LEU A 492 26.33 -13.92 -6.79
N VAL A 493 25.62 -14.78 -6.04
CA VAL A 493 26.09 -15.27 -4.71
C VAL A 493 26.28 -16.78 -4.62
N GLY A 494 26.04 -17.52 -5.71
CA GLY A 494 26.20 -18.98 -5.78
C GLY A 494 24.89 -19.76 -5.63
N ASP A 495 24.95 -21.07 -5.97
CA ASP A 495 23.76 -21.92 -6.14
C ASP A 495 23.06 -22.33 -4.82
N LYS A 496 23.77 -22.26 -3.69
CA LYS A 496 23.24 -22.68 -2.38
C LYS A 496 22.32 -21.61 -1.78
N VAL A 497 21.28 -21.20 -2.52
CA VAL A 497 20.32 -20.17 -2.11
C VAL A 497 18.91 -20.73 -2.12
N LEU A 498 18.19 -20.58 -1.00
CA LEU A 498 16.78 -20.92 -0.87
C LEU A 498 15.92 -19.66 -0.85
N LYS A 499 14.83 -19.67 -1.62
CA LYS A 499 13.87 -18.55 -1.71
C LYS A 499 12.98 -18.48 -0.47
N SER A 500 12.74 -17.27 0.02
CA SER A 500 11.86 -16.96 1.14
C SER A 500 10.89 -15.85 0.72
N GLU A 501 9.64 -16.21 0.35
CA GLU A 501 8.68 -15.35 -0.34
C GLU A 501 7.73 -14.59 0.59
N ARG A 502 7.57 -15.04 1.84
CA ARG A 502 6.66 -14.40 2.80
C ARG A 502 7.15 -12.99 3.14
N CYS A 503 6.20 -12.07 3.26
CA CYS A 503 6.48 -10.67 3.60
C CYS A 503 7.32 -10.55 4.89
N CYS A 504 8.27 -9.62 4.89
CA CYS A 504 9.10 -9.33 6.07
C CYS A 504 8.31 -8.68 7.24
N GLY A 505 7.12 -8.14 6.98
CA GLY A 505 6.26 -7.48 7.96
C GLY A 505 6.56 -5.99 8.19
N GLU A 506 7.51 -5.39 7.48
CA GLU A 506 7.79 -3.95 7.65
C GLU A 506 7.02 -3.07 6.67
N SER A 507 6.93 -3.43 5.39
CA SER A 507 6.20 -2.68 4.36
C SER A 507 6.40 -1.15 4.49
N GLY A 508 7.64 -0.72 4.46
CA GLY A 508 8.05 0.67 4.68
C GLY A 508 7.83 1.13 6.12
N THR A 509 6.64 1.52 6.47
CA THR A 509 6.31 2.05 7.81
C THR A 509 5.33 1.19 8.61
N LEU A 510 4.82 0.09 8.05
CA LEU A 510 3.79 -0.74 8.69
C LEU A 510 4.21 -1.26 10.08
N GLY A 511 5.47 -1.63 10.24
CA GLY A 511 6.01 -2.08 11.53
C GLY A 511 5.95 -1.05 12.66
N VAL A 512 5.77 0.23 12.31
CA VAL A 512 5.63 1.36 13.25
C VAL A 512 4.19 1.85 13.32
N THR A 513 3.49 1.87 12.19
CA THR A 513 2.13 2.44 12.09
C THR A 513 1.05 1.46 12.55
N ARG A 514 1.22 0.17 12.23
CA ARG A 514 0.32 -0.94 12.59
C ARG A 514 1.14 -2.17 13.01
N PRO A 515 1.85 -2.09 14.15
CA PRO A 515 2.68 -3.19 14.65
C PRO A 515 1.88 -4.45 14.96
N ASP A 516 0.59 -4.38 15.25
CA ASP A 516 -0.35 -5.49 15.37
C ASP A 516 -0.42 -6.31 14.06
N ILE A 517 -0.68 -5.67 12.92
CA ILE A 517 -0.71 -6.31 11.61
C ILE A 517 0.68 -6.85 11.26
N SER A 518 1.72 -6.06 11.51
CA SER A 518 3.11 -6.47 11.28
C SER A 518 3.48 -7.74 12.05
N THR A 519 3.07 -7.86 13.32
CA THR A 519 3.33 -9.06 14.15
C THR A 519 2.66 -10.31 13.57
N GLN A 520 1.45 -10.21 13.04
CA GLN A 520 0.78 -11.33 12.37
C GLN A 520 1.53 -11.80 11.12
N ILE A 521 1.96 -10.84 10.29
CA ILE A 521 2.73 -11.16 9.08
C ILE A 521 4.04 -11.85 9.45
N ARG A 522 4.73 -11.32 10.47
CA ARG A 522 6.00 -11.86 10.97
C ARG A 522 5.90 -13.29 11.45
N TYR A 523 4.81 -13.69 12.05
CA TYR A 523 4.60 -15.07 12.47
C TYR A 523 4.76 -16.08 11.31
N ARG A 524 4.16 -15.80 10.15
CA ARG A 524 4.30 -16.66 8.96
C ARG A 524 5.72 -16.60 8.37
N LYS A 525 6.34 -15.44 8.41
CA LYS A 525 7.72 -15.26 7.95
C LYS A 525 8.72 -16.05 8.79
N GLU A 526 8.57 -16.02 10.10
CA GLU A 526 9.40 -16.80 11.04
C GLU A 526 9.31 -18.31 10.76
N GLN A 527 8.09 -18.83 10.54
CA GLN A 527 7.92 -20.24 10.18
C GLN A 527 8.66 -20.61 8.89
N GLU A 528 8.63 -19.73 7.88
CA GLU A 528 9.33 -19.92 6.62
C GLU A 528 10.86 -19.90 6.82
N ILE A 529 11.38 -18.96 7.61
CA ILE A 529 12.81 -18.84 7.93
C ILE A 529 13.29 -20.12 8.65
N ARG A 530 12.55 -20.62 9.65
CA ARG A 530 12.89 -21.87 10.37
C ARG A 530 12.90 -23.09 9.45
N LYS A 531 11.93 -23.18 8.51
CA LYS A 531 11.92 -24.22 7.50
C LYS A 531 13.13 -24.11 6.57
N GLY A 532 13.47 -22.91 6.13
CA GLY A 532 14.66 -22.69 5.29
C GLY A 532 15.96 -22.99 6.02
N GLU A 533 16.07 -22.66 7.32
CA GLU A 533 17.20 -23.06 8.16
C GLU A 533 17.39 -24.59 8.15
N ALA A 534 16.33 -25.34 8.45
CA ALA A 534 16.40 -26.80 8.47
C ALA A 534 16.86 -27.34 7.11
N GLN A 535 16.30 -26.85 6.01
CA GLN A 535 16.70 -27.27 4.66
C GLN A 535 18.17 -26.99 4.32
N LEU A 536 18.71 -25.82 4.71
CA LEU A 536 20.11 -25.47 4.49
C LEU A 536 21.06 -26.36 5.32
N ARG A 537 20.69 -26.70 6.55
CA ARG A 537 21.47 -27.58 7.42
C ARG A 537 21.42 -29.04 6.96
N ASP A 538 20.24 -29.53 6.61
CA ASP A 538 20.04 -30.92 6.12
C ASP A 538 20.77 -31.17 4.80
N SER A 539 20.88 -30.14 3.94
CA SER A 539 21.65 -30.23 2.68
C SER A 539 23.16 -30.07 2.86
N GLY A 540 23.64 -29.81 4.07
CA GLY A 540 25.03 -29.49 4.34
C GLY A 540 25.53 -28.17 3.74
N ALA A 541 24.63 -27.30 3.30
CA ALA A 541 25.00 -25.99 2.77
C ALA A 541 25.48 -25.02 3.88
N VAL A 542 25.04 -25.26 5.12
CA VAL A 542 25.44 -24.52 6.32
C VAL A 542 25.75 -25.51 7.42
N GLY A 543 26.85 -25.34 8.15
CA GLY A 543 27.23 -26.18 9.28
C GLY A 543 26.23 -26.13 10.43
N ALA A 544 26.25 -27.18 11.29
CA ALA A 544 25.26 -27.32 12.37
C ALA A 544 25.25 -26.14 13.37
N THR A 545 26.38 -25.49 13.57
CA THR A 545 26.56 -24.37 14.52
C THR A 545 26.75 -23.01 13.84
N ASP A 546 26.84 -22.99 12.51
CA ASP A 546 27.10 -21.75 11.77
C ASP A 546 25.85 -20.85 11.74
N ASN A 547 26.08 -19.55 11.66
CA ASN A 547 25.01 -18.58 11.47
C ASN A 547 24.36 -18.75 10.09
N ILE A 548 23.04 -18.60 10.04
CA ILE A 548 22.31 -18.50 8.78
C ILE A 548 22.28 -17.05 8.34
N LYS A 549 22.57 -16.78 7.08
CA LYS A 549 22.44 -15.44 6.50
C LYS A 549 21.22 -15.36 5.57
N ILE A 550 20.38 -14.33 5.79
CA ILE A 550 19.28 -14.00 4.89
C ILE A 550 19.62 -12.72 4.14
N LEU A 551 19.61 -12.80 2.82
CA LEU A 551 19.89 -11.69 1.92
C LEU A 551 18.60 -11.09 1.38
N THR A 552 18.61 -9.82 1.07
CA THR A 552 17.49 -9.12 0.40
C THR A 552 17.99 -8.06 -0.58
N SER A 553 17.14 -7.68 -1.52
CA SER A 553 17.38 -6.62 -2.52
C SER A 553 16.54 -5.35 -2.26
N CYS A 554 16.07 -5.15 -1.02
CA CYS A 554 15.27 -3.97 -0.65
C CYS A 554 15.66 -3.45 0.73
N PRO A 555 15.95 -2.13 0.89
CA PRO A 555 16.32 -1.54 2.19
C PRO A 555 15.24 -1.67 3.25
N SER A 556 13.97 -1.50 2.89
CA SER A 556 12.85 -1.68 3.83
C SER A 556 12.72 -3.14 4.29
N CYS A 557 12.99 -4.10 3.39
CA CYS A 557 13.00 -5.51 3.75
C CYS A 557 14.20 -5.85 4.64
N LEU A 558 15.36 -5.21 4.44
CA LEU A 558 16.51 -5.38 5.33
C LEU A 558 16.13 -5.05 6.79
N GLN A 559 15.38 -3.96 7.02
CA GLN A 559 14.83 -3.67 8.36
C GLN A 559 13.96 -4.82 8.88
N GLY A 560 13.07 -5.33 8.04
CA GLY A 560 12.13 -6.39 8.41
C GLY A 560 12.84 -7.70 8.75
N VAL A 561 13.72 -8.18 7.87
CA VAL A 561 14.42 -9.47 8.08
C VAL A 561 15.46 -9.40 9.20
N SER A 562 16.03 -8.23 9.49
CA SER A 562 16.94 -8.03 10.63
C SER A 562 16.25 -8.24 12.00
N ARG A 563 14.93 -8.16 12.06
CA ARG A 563 14.16 -8.36 13.31
C ARG A 563 14.05 -9.83 13.73
N TYR A 564 14.46 -10.77 12.87
CA TYR A 564 14.42 -12.21 13.16
C TYR A 564 15.74 -12.77 13.71
N ALA A 565 16.71 -11.93 14.02
CA ALA A 565 18.07 -12.33 14.39
C ALA A 565 18.16 -13.41 15.49
N ASN A 566 17.19 -13.46 16.42
CA ASN A 566 17.17 -14.40 17.54
C ASN A 566 16.10 -15.51 17.40
N ASP A 567 15.56 -15.72 16.20
CA ASP A 567 14.41 -16.62 16.01
C ASP A 567 14.80 -18.03 15.54
N LEU A 568 16.08 -18.29 15.26
CA LEU A 568 16.56 -19.61 14.90
C LEU A 568 16.70 -20.53 16.15
N GLN A 569 16.55 -21.83 15.94
CA GLN A 569 16.70 -22.82 17.01
C GLN A 569 18.16 -23.14 17.34
N THR A 570 19.03 -23.07 16.32
CA THR A 570 20.40 -23.59 16.37
C THR A 570 21.46 -22.52 16.19
N GLY A 571 21.11 -21.26 15.92
CA GLY A 571 22.06 -20.19 15.69
C GLY A 571 21.39 -18.82 15.54
N LEU A 572 22.19 -17.82 15.17
CA LEU A 572 21.73 -16.46 14.89
C LEU A 572 21.46 -16.29 13.40
N LEU A 573 20.36 -15.63 13.09
CA LEU A 573 20.08 -15.16 11.74
C LEU A 573 20.75 -13.80 11.53
N GLU A 574 21.68 -13.76 10.58
CA GLU A 574 22.25 -12.52 10.08
C GLU A 574 21.43 -12.04 8.87
N ALA A 575 21.06 -10.78 8.85
CA ALA A 575 20.36 -10.18 7.71
C ALA A 575 21.25 -9.18 7.02
N ASP A 576 21.33 -9.27 5.68
CA ASP A 576 22.14 -8.35 4.91
C ASP A 576 21.47 -7.99 3.57
N TYR A 577 21.96 -6.93 2.95
CA TYR A 577 21.60 -6.56 1.59
C TYR A 577 22.62 -7.23 0.64
N ILE A 578 22.17 -7.80 -0.49
CA ILE A 578 23.05 -8.58 -1.37
C ILE A 578 24.33 -7.82 -1.70
N VAL A 579 24.23 -6.53 -2.09
CA VAL A 579 25.42 -5.74 -2.47
C VAL A 579 26.36 -5.48 -1.29
N ILE A 580 25.85 -5.40 -0.05
CA ILE A 580 26.70 -5.31 1.14
C ILE A 580 27.48 -6.61 1.33
N GLU A 581 26.84 -7.75 1.17
CA GLU A 581 27.51 -9.05 1.20
C GLU A 581 28.59 -9.15 0.11
N MET A 582 28.28 -8.69 -1.11
CA MET A 582 29.27 -8.64 -2.19
C MET A 582 30.45 -7.72 -1.83
N CYS A 583 30.22 -6.55 -1.26
CA CYS A 583 31.31 -5.68 -0.78
C CYS A 583 32.17 -6.38 0.27
N ASN A 584 31.55 -7.05 1.25
CA ASN A 584 32.27 -7.77 2.31
C ASN A 584 33.19 -8.87 1.76
N GLN A 585 32.74 -9.56 0.70
CA GLN A 585 33.48 -10.68 0.11
C GLN A 585 34.50 -10.24 -0.96
N ILE A 586 34.20 -9.24 -1.76
CA ILE A 586 35.03 -8.77 -2.88
C ILE A 586 36.02 -7.70 -2.42
N LEU A 587 35.57 -6.72 -1.65
CA LEU A 587 36.35 -5.55 -1.23
C LEU A 587 36.96 -5.71 0.18
N GLY A 588 36.51 -6.74 0.92
CA GLY A 588 36.93 -6.99 2.29
C GLY A 588 36.06 -6.33 3.35
N LYS A 589 36.16 -6.78 4.60
CA LYS A 589 35.30 -6.32 5.72
C LYS A 589 35.42 -4.81 6.04
N ASN A 590 36.53 -4.18 5.69
CA ASN A 590 36.77 -2.76 5.91
C ASN A 590 36.38 -1.87 4.70
N TRP A 591 35.68 -2.41 3.71
CA TRP A 591 35.33 -1.72 2.48
C TRP A 591 34.69 -0.32 2.70
N LEU A 592 33.84 -0.18 3.70
CA LEU A 592 33.08 1.06 3.91
C LEU A 592 33.96 2.25 4.26
N PRO A 593 34.79 2.23 5.35
CA PRO A 593 35.68 3.34 5.64
C PRO A 593 36.72 3.58 4.53
N GLU A 594 37.22 2.53 3.89
CA GLU A 594 38.16 2.65 2.77
C GLU A 594 37.53 3.32 1.54
N PHE A 595 36.31 2.94 1.16
CA PHE A 595 35.58 3.58 0.07
C PHE A 595 35.31 5.07 0.36
N VAL A 596 34.79 5.38 1.56
CA VAL A 596 34.54 6.76 1.99
C VAL A 596 35.82 7.61 1.94
N GLN A 597 36.93 7.07 2.40
CA GLN A 597 38.23 7.73 2.35
C GLN A 597 38.68 8.01 0.90
N ARG A 598 38.62 6.99 0.02
CA ARG A 598 39.01 7.12 -1.40
C ARG A 598 38.12 8.11 -2.13
N ALA A 599 36.82 8.04 -1.93
CA ALA A 599 35.85 8.95 -2.55
C ALA A 599 36.12 10.41 -2.14
N ASN A 600 36.31 10.68 -0.84
CA ASN A 600 36.58 12.03 -0.36
C ASN A 600 37.98 12.56 -0.73
N ASN A 601 38.93 11.67 -1.06
CA ASN A 601 40.27 12.04 -1.49
C ASN A 601 40.39 12.17 -3.03
N GLY A 602 39.54 12.99 -3.63
CA GLY A 602 39.57 13.32 -5.07
C GLY A 602 38.70 12.39 -5.95
N GLY A 603 37.91 11.48 -5.38
CA GLY A 603 36.97 10.62 -6.11
C GLY A 603 35.59 11.25 -6.34
N ILE A 604 35.35 12.47 -5.83
CA ILE A 604 34.07 13.17 -5.97
C ILE A 604 34.31 14.49 -6.69
N GLU A 605 33.68 14.62 -7.83
CA GLU A 605 33.55 15.89 -8.55
C GLU A 605 32.19 16.52 -8.21
N LYS A 606 32.17 17.82 -7.95
CA LYS A 606 30.94 18.58 -7.66
C LYS A 606 30.73 19.59 -8.80
N VAL A 607 29.72 19.33 -9.62
CA VAL A 607 29.33 20.21 -10.73
C VAL A 607 28.20 21.11 -10.27
N LEU A 608 28.33 22.43 -10.46
CA LEU A 608 27.28 23.39 -10.09
C LEU A 608 26.04 23.17 -10.98
N LEU A 609 24.87 23.06 -10.35
CA LEU A 609 23.58 22.77 -11.03
C LEU A 609 22.99 24.03 -11.68
#